data_463f7c4e2d599c795162b0a6c207f52c
#
_entry.id   463f7c4e2d599c795162b0a6c207f52c
#
_cell.length_a   1.000
_cell.length_b   1.000
_cell.length_c   1.000
_cell.angle_alpha   90.00
_cell.angle_beta   90.00
_cell.angle_gamma   90.00
#
_symmetry.space_group_name_H-M   'P 1'
#
loop_
_entity.id
_entity.type
_entity.pdbx_description
1 polymer ?
#
loop_
_entity_poly.entity_id
_entity_poly.type
_entity_poly.pdbx_seq_one_letter_code
_entity_poly.pdbx_strand_id
1 'polypeptide(L)'
;PAARYHKAHYHGAGAILLGLQSSGYVLLWSKELGTHPFENGHGDEVVEVKWKAGSVYCPGGGWFHQHFNTGADPARHLALRYGSRIHPIGFKIADKRSEDGVYIDVNQGGTLIEYADEDPHIRKHYDDELKTTGVKSAMPAIS
;
A
#
# COMPACT_ATOMS: atom_id res chain seq x y z
N PRO A 1 -3.94 8.43 -8.59
CA PRO A 1 -5.18 8.85 -9.23
C PRO A 1 -6.35 8.88 -8.24
N ALA A 2 -7.45 9.59 -8.58
CA ALA A 2 -8.67 9.57 -7.81
C ALA A 2 -9.31 8.18 -7.84
N ALA A 3 -10.01 7.80 -6.76
CA ALA A 3 -10.76 6.55 -6.66
C ALA A 3 -9.97 5.30 -7.09
N ARG A 4 -8.69 5.25 -6.73
CA ARG A 4 -7.79 4.12 -6.96
C ARG A 4 -6.93 3.85 -5.75
N TYR A 5 -6.38 2.64 -5.68
CA TYR A 5 -5.37 2.27 -4.71
C TYR A 5 -4.15 1.63 -5.41
N HIS A 6 -3.07 1.54 -4.68
CA HIS A 6 -1.83 0.91 -5.16
C HIS A 6 -1.82 -0.57 -4.82
N LYS A 7 -1.04 -1.35 -5.54
CA LYS A 7 -0.71 -2.73 -5.16
C LYS A 7 -0.01 -2.73 -3.81
N ALA A 8 -0.31 -3.72 -2.98
CA ALA A 8 0.41 -3.92 -1.73
C ALA A 8 1.86 -4.24 -2.00
N HIS A 9 2.75 -3.63 -1.24
CA HIS A 9 4.18 -3.91 -1.33
C HIS A 9 4.88 -3.60 -0.01
N TYR A 10 6.08 -4.12 0.15
CA TYR A 10 6.95 -3.74 1.25
C TYR A 10 8.34 -3.37 0.75
N HIS A 11 9.06 -2.61 1.54
CA HIS A 11 10.46 -2.27 1.31
C HIS A 11 11.21 -2.18 2.62
N GLY A 12 12.55 -2.17 2.55
CA GLY A 12 13.39 -2.30 3.73
C GLY A 12 13.41 -1.12 4.65
N ALA A 13 13.46 0.08 4.10
CA ALA A 13 13.39 1.29 4.89
C ALA A 13 11.93 1.72 5.07
N GLY A 14 11.54 2.09 6.27
CA GLY A 14 10.27 2.77 6.51
C GLY A 14 10.22 4.10 5.78
N ALA A 15 9.04 4.68 5.71
CA ALA A 15 8.83 6.01 5.15
C ALA A 15 7.94 6.83 6.08
N ILE A 16 8.19 8.12 6.18
CA ILE A 16 7.25 9.07 6.77
C ILE A 16 6.47 9.69 5.62
N LEU A 17 5.15 9.57 5.65
CA LEU A 17 4.28 10.13 4.64
C LEU A 17 3.45 11.28 5.23
N LEU A 18 3.45 12.40 4.52
CA LEU A 18 2.59 13.54 4.80
C LEU A 18 1.54 13.64 3.70
N GLY A 19 0.27 13.50 4.05
CA GLY A 19 -0.86 13.72 3.13
C GLY A 19 -0.96 15.21 2.76
N LEU A 20 -0.95 15.51 1.48
CA LEU A 20 -1.06 16.88 0.97
C LEU A 20 -2.42 17.17 0.33
N GLN A 21 -3.06 16.15 -0.24
CA GLN A 21 -4.32 16.29 -0.96
C GLN A 21 -5.11 15.00 -0.94
N SER A 22 -6.45 15.11 -0.95
CA SER A 22 -7.43 14.04 -0.88
C SER A 22 -7.53 13.37 0.51
N SER A 23 -8.18 12.22 0.58
CA SER A 23 -8.35 11.42 1.78
C SER A 23 -8.48 9.94 1.43
N GLY A 24 -8.27 9.09 2.42
CA GLY A 24 -8.38 7.65 2.26
C GLY A 24 -7.84 6.92 3.48
N TYR A 25 -7.30 5.74 3.25
CA TYR A 25 -6.68 4.93 4.30
C TYR A 25 -5.44 4.19 3.78
N VAL A 26 -4.69 3.62 4.67
CA VAL A 26 -3.61 2.68 4.38
C VAL A 26 -3.86 1.41 5.19
N LEU A 27 -3.69 0.26 4.57
CA LEU A 27 -3.61 -1.03 5.26
C LEU A 27 -2.14 -1.39 5.45
N LEU A 28 -1.83 -1.90 6.64
CA LEU A 28 -0.48 -2.26 7.06
C LEU A 28 -0.53 -3.63 7.72
N TRP A 29 0.33 -4.57 7.29
CA TRP A 29 0.43 -5.87 7.95
C TRP A 29 1.84 -6.45 7.82
N SER A 30 2.20 -7.31 8.77
CA SER A 30 3.47 -8.02 8.72
C SER A 30 3.53 -8.92 7.48
N LYS A 31 4.67 -8.94 6.81
CA LYS A 31 4.90 -9.87 5.68
C LYS A 31 4.76 -11.35 6.08
N GLU A 32 4.91 -11.66 7.36
CA GLU A 32 4.77 -13.02 7.89
C GLU A 32 3.31 -13.53 7.80
N LEU A 33 2.32 -12.62 7.69
CA LEU A 33 0.91 -12.97 7.50
C LEU A 33 0.59 -13.33 6.02
N GLY A 34 1.58 -13.21 5.15
CA GLY A 34 1.43 -13.55 3.72
C GLY A 34 0.61 -12.54 2.92
N THR A 35 0.11 -12.99 1.78
CA THR A 35 -0.61 -12.15 0.81
C THR A 35 -2.12 -12.06 1.08
N HIS A 36 -2.67 -12.99 1.88
CA HIS A 36 -4.10 -13.11 2.17
C HIS A 36 -4.37 -13.07 3.68
N PRO A 37 -4.06 -11.96 4.37
CA PRO A 37 -4.17 -11.90 5.83
C PRO A 37 -5.62 -12.08 6.33
N PHE A 38 -6.62 -11.59 5.61
CA PHE A 38 -8.02 -11.71 6.01
C PHE A 38 -8.56 -13.13 5.79
N GLU A 39 -8.31 -13.73 4.61
CA GLU A 39 -8.74 -15.10 4.32
C GLU A 39 -8.06 -16.12 5.23
N ASN A 40 -6.83 -15.85 5.64
CA ASN A 40 -6.07 -16.71 6.56
C ASN A 40 -6.45 -16.51 8.05
N GLY A 41 -7.43 -15.65 8.35
CA GLY A 41 -7.91 -15.43 9.71
C GLY A 41 -7.09 -14.44 10.55
N HIS A 42 -6.22 -13.66 9.93
CA HIS A 42 -5.37 -12.64 10.57
C HIS A 42 -5.87 -11.20 10.34
N GLY A 43 -7.14 -11.03 10.00
CA GLY A 43 -7.70 -9.71 9.72
C GLY A 43 -7.61 -8.72 10.88
N ASP A 44 -7.60 -9.21 12.11
CA ASP A 44 -7.42 -8.43 13.34
C ASP A 44 -5.97 -7.93 13.56
N GLU A 45 -5.01 -8.53 12.85
CA GLU A 45 -3.61 -8.11 12.83
C GLU A 45 -3.30 -7.10 11.71
N VAL A 46 -4.26 -6.83 10.82
CA VAL A 46 -4.14 -5.81 9.79
C VAL A 46 -4.51 -4.46 10.37
N VAL A 47 -3.59 -3.51 10.33
CA VAL A 47 -3.78 -2.16 10.86
C VAL A 47 -4.29 -1.25 9.76
N GLU A 48 -5.46 -0.64 9.98
CA GLU A 48 -5.97 0.43 9.12
C GLU A 48 -5.67 1.79 9.74
N VAL A 49 -5.08 2.69 8.94
CA VAL A 49 -4.85 4.08 9.33
C VAL A 49 -5.53 5.00 8.33
N LYS A 50 -6.55 5.73 8.77
CA LYS A 50 -7.21 6.76 7.94
C LYS A 50 -6.32 7.99 7.82
N TRP A 51 -6.27 8.58 6.62
CA TRP A 51 -5.49 9.77 6.35
C TRP A 51 -6.31 10.80 5.55
N LYS A 52 -5.94 12.06 5.70
CA LYS A 52 -6.41 13.21 4.92
C LYS A 52 -5.26 14.21 4.76
N ALA A 53 -5.49 15.30 4.05
CA ALA A 53 -4.53 16.39 3.99
C ALA A 53 -4.12 16.86 5.41
N GLY A 54 -2.82 16.95 5.67
CA GLY A 54 -2.21 17.23 6.97
C GLY A 54 -1.93 16.00 7.84
N SER A 55 -2.40 14.81 7.48
CA SER A 55 -2.07 13.58 8.22
C SER A 55 -0.63 13.16 7.99
N VAL A 56 0.03 12.69 9.05
CA VAL A 56 1.35 12.05 9.00
C VAL A 56 1.22 10.61 9.46
N TYR A 57 1.79 9.68 8.71
CA TYR A 57 1.82 8.27 9.08
C TYR A 57 3.08 7.59 8.55
N CYS A 58 3.42 6.44 9.13
CA CYS A 58 4.73 5.82 8.91
C CYS A 58 4.58 4.31 8.71
N PRO A 59 4.54 3.81 7.47
CA PRO A 59 4.67 2.38 7.22
C PRO A 59 6.01 1.86 7.74
N GLY A 60 5.97 0.82 8.55
CA GLY A 60 7.15 0.17 9.08
C GLY A 60 8.00 -0.51 8.00
N GLY A 61 9.31 -0.60 8.20
CA GLY A 61 10.18 -1.36 7.31
C GLY A 61 9.81 -2.85 7.34
N GLY A 62 9.72 -3.48 6.16
CA GLY A 62 9.38 -4.90 6.03
C GLY A 62 7.92 -5.25 6.23
N TRP A 63 7.05 -4.28 6.43
CA TRP A 63 5.60 -4.47 6.47
C TRP A 63 5.01 -4.21 5.10
N PHE A 64 4.07 -5.06 4.68
CA PHE A 64 3.22 -4.73 3.56
C PHE A 64 2.43 -3.47 3.87
N HIS A 65 2.33 -2.60 2.90
CA HIS A 65 1.50 -1.40 2.96
C HIS A 65 0.82 -1.17 1.63
N GLN A 66 -0.42 -0.71 1.73
CA GLN A 66 -1.28 -0.47 0.57
C GLN A 66 -2.06 0.82 0.80
N HIS A 67 -1.92 1.78 -0.12
CA HIS A 67 -2.51 3.11 0.00
C HIS A 67 -3.78 3.21 -0.84
N PHE A 68 -4.86 3.61 -0.22
CA PHE A 68 -6.19 3.73 -0.81
C PHE A 68 -6.60 5.20 -0.85
N ASN A 69 -7.02 5.66 -2.01
CA ASN A 69 -7.61 6.98 -2.20
C ASN A 69 -9.14 6.83 -2.36
N THR A 70 -9.90 7.23 -1.36
CA THR A 70 -11.38 7.19 -1.37
C THR A 70 -11.99 8.54 -1.75
N GLY A 71 -11.15 9.55 -1.99
CA GLY A 71 -11.59 10.87 -2.43
C GLY A 71 -11.79 10.97 -3.94
N ALA A 72 -12.56 11.97 -4.35
CA ALA A 72 -12.80 12.32 -5.75
C ALA A 72 -11.59 12.97 -6.43
N ASP A 73 -10.63 13.46 -5.65
CA ASP A 73 -9.42 14.11 -6.14
C ASP A 73 -8.21 13.16 -6.13
N PRO A 74 -7.20 13.43 -6.98
CA PRO A 74 -5.94 12.71 -6.90
C PRO A 74 -5.28 12.85 -5.53
N ALA A 75 -4.87 11.73 -4.92
CA ALA A 75 -4.06 11.76 -3.70
C ALA A 75 -2.65 12.27 -3.99
N ARG A 76 -2.15 13.14 -3.12
CA ARG A 76 -0.76 13.58 -3.12
C ARG A 76 -0.15 13.39 -1.75
N HIS A 77 1.02 12.77 -1.71
CA HIS A 77 1.81 12.58 -0.51
C HIS A 77 3.23 13.06 -0.72
N LEU A 78 3.81 13.64 0.32
CA LEU A 78 5.26 13.82 0.43
C LEU A 78 5.79 12.62 1.22
N ALA A 79 6.72 11.89 0.62
CA ALA A 79 7.38 10.76 1.26
C ALA A 79 8.81 11.13 1.63
N LEU A 80 9.12 11.02 2.93
CA LEU A 80 10.48 11.14 3.46
C LEU A 80 10.99 9.73 3.75
N ARG A 81 12.02 9.31 3.04
CA ARG A 81 12.60 7.97 3.18
C ARG A 81 14.06 8.06 3.62
N TYR A 82 14.47 7.10 4.45
CA TYR A 82 15.88 6.92 4.79
C TYR A 82 16.60 6.23 3.63
N GLY A 83 17.69 6.87 3.18
CA GLY A 83 18.54 6.33 2.15
C GLY A 83 17.91 6.35 0.74
N SER A 84 18.74 6.02 -0.22
CA SER A 84 18.36 5.90 -1.63
C SER A 84 19.12 4.75 -2.27
N ARG A 85 18.82 4.43 -3.54
CA ARG A 85 19.63 3.48 -4.32
C ARG A 85 21.12 3.88 -4.39
N ILE A 86 21.39 5.19 -4.40
CA ILE A 86 22.75 5.73 -4.52
C ILE A 86 23.41 5.82 -3.13
N HIS A 87 22.63 6.06 -2.09
CA HIS A 87 23.10 6.18 -0.70
C HIS A 87 22.30 5.22 0.20
N PRO A 88 22.59 3.93 0.17
CA PRO A 88 21.92 2.97 1.05
C PRO A 88 22.40 3.19 2.49
N ILE A 89 21.50 3.63 3.37
CA ILE A 89 21.79 3.74 4.81
C ILE A 89 21.24 2.50 5.51
N GLY A 90 22.14 1.65 5.96
CA GLY A 90 21.98 0.79 7.14
C GLY A 90 21.12 -0.45 7.06
N PHE A 91 20.13 -0.58 6.21
CA PHE A 91 19.26 -1.76 6.16
C PHE A 91 19.22 -2.35 4.75
N LYS A 92 19.93 -3.45 4.58
CA LYS A 92 19.92 -4.28 3.36
C LYS A 92 18.61 -5.09 3.20
N ILE A 93 17.46 -4.53 3.51
CA ILE A 93 16.25 -5.14 2.99
C ILE A 93 16.06 -4.51 1.61
N ALA A 94 16.67 -5.13 0.62
CA ALA A 94 16.63 -4.66 -0.74
C ALA A 94 15.17 -4.64 -1.22
N ASP A 95 14.69 -3.46 -1.63
CA ASP A 95 13.60 -3.38 -2.58
C ASP A 95 13.99 -4.28 -3.75
N LYS A 96 13.36 -5.43 -3.89
CA LYS A 96 13.60 -6.26 -5.06
C LYS A 96 12.88 -5.63 -6.24
N ARG A 97 13.65 -4.96 -7.06
CA ARG A 97 13.18 -4.34 -8.30
C ARG A 97 13.93 -4.96 -9.48
N SER A 98 13.27 -5.02 -10.62
CA SER A 98 13.92 -5.29 -11.89
C SER A 98 14.95 -4.20 -12.22
N GLU A 99 15.77 -4.42 -13.23
CA GLU A 99 16.76 -3.44 -13.73
C GLU A 99 16.09 -2.10 -14.09
N ASP A 100 14.85 -2.15 -14.60
CA ASP A 100 14.04 -0.98 -14.94
C ASP A 100 13.41 -0.28 -13.73
N GLY A 101 13.67 -0.75 -12.51
CA GLY A 101 13.18 -0.17 -11.27
C GLY A 101 11.73 -0.53 -10.91
N VAL A 102 11.14 -1.51 -11.58
CA VAL A 102 9.79 -2.03 -11.30
C VAL A 102 9.86 -3.03 -10.15
N TYR A 103 8.89 -2.98 -9.24
CA TYR A 103 8.78 -3.97 -8.16
C TYR A 103 8.49 -5.36 -8.73
N ILE A 104 9.19 -6.35 -8.21
CA ILE A 104 9.02 -7.76 -8.58
C ILE A 104 7.91 -8.36 -7.72
N ASP A 105 7.06 -9.18 -8.32
CA ASP A 105 6.00 -9.91 -7.65
C ASP A 105 6.53 -10.87 -6.58
N VAL A 106 5.76 -11.06 -5.49
CA VAL A 106 6.12 -11.97 -4.38
C VAL A 106 6.29 -13.41 -4.86
N ASN A 107 5.50 -13.85 -5.83
CA ASN A 107 5.60 -15.20 -6.42
C ASN A 107 6.91 -15.39 -7.23
N GLN A 108 7.55 -14.31 -7.60
CA GLN A 108 8.86 -14.27 -8.25
C GLN A 108 9.98 -13.94 -7.26
N GLY A 109 9.70 -14.04 -5.97
CA GLY A 109 10.65 -13.73 -4.90
C GLY A 109 10.87 -12.22 -4.68
N GLY A 110 9.93 -11.38 -5.13
CA GLY A 110 9.90 -9.94 -4.94
C GLY A 110 9.15 -9.49 -3.69
N THR A 111 8.60 -8.29 -3.76
CA THR A 111 7.98 -7.60 -2.60
C THR A 111 6.65 -6.94 -2.93
N LEU A 112 6.08 -7.20 -4.10
CA LEU A 112 4.81 -6.66 -4.58
C LEU A 112 3.76 -7.78 -4.65
N ILE A 113 2.53 -7.48 -4.29
CA ILE A 113 1.37 -8.36 -4.51
C ILE A 113 0.60 -7.82 -5.72
N GLU A 114 0.44 -8.64 -6.75
CA GLU A 114 -0.38 -8.29 -7.91
C GLU A 114 -1.86 -8.23 -7.52
N TYR A 115 -2.66 -7.41 -8.24
CA TYR A 115 -4.10 -7.29 -7.94
C TYR A 115 -4.86 -8.61 -8.09
N ALA A 116 -4.38 -9.52 -8.93
CA ALA A 116 -4.97 -10.85 -9.10
C ALA A 116 -4.70 -11.76 -7.90
N ASP A 117 -3.64 -11.47 -7.15
CA ASP A 117 -3.16 -12.26 -6.01
C ASP A 117 -3.41 -11.55 -4.67
N GLU A 118 -4.15 -10.44 -4.65
CA GLU A 118 -4.49 -9.76 -3.40
C GLU A 118 -5.68 -10.44 -2.71
N ASP A 119 -5.70 -10.36 -1.39
CA ASP A 119 -6.83 -10.84 -0.58
C ASP A 119 -8.16 -10.19 -1.05
N PRO A 120 -9.18 -10.98 -1.41
CA PRO A 120 -10.45 -10.45 -1.93
C PRO A 120 -11.18 -9.48 -0.98
N HIS A 121 -10.95 -9.60 0.33
CA HIS A 121 -11.49 -8.69 1.33
C HIS A 121 -11.01 -7.26 1.13
N ILE A 122 -9.78 -7.07 0.65
CA ILE A 122 -9.19 -5.76 0.42
C ILE A 122 -9.99 -5.00 -0.63
N ARG A 123 -10.25 -5.62 -1.78
CA ARG A 123 -11.06 -5.00 -2.84
C ARG A 123 -12.48 -4.71 -2.35
N LYS A 124 -13.09 -5.68 -1.68
CA LYS A 124 -14.44 -5.51 -1.15
C LYS A 124 -14.52 -4.36 -0.15
N HIS A 125 -13.57 -4.29 0.79
CA HIS A 125 -13.50 -3.20 1.77
C HIS A 125 -13.36 -1.84 1.08
N TYR A 126 -12.50 -1.74 0.07
CA TYR A 126 -12.34 -0.51 -0.70
C TYR A 126 -13.62 -0.07 -1.40
N ASP A 127 -14.31 -1.00 -2.06
CA ASP A 127 -15.56 -0.71 -2.75
C ASP A 127 -16.67 -0.29 -1.75
N ASP A 128 -16.69 -0.87 -0.55
CA ASP A 128 -17.62 -0.48 0.51
C ASP A 128 -17.31 0.93 1.05
N GLU A 129 -16.04 1.28 1.28
CA GLU A 129 -15.61 2.64 1.66
C GLU A 129 -15.98 3.68 0.58
N LEU A 130 -15.84 3.35 -0.70
CA LEU A 130 -16.24 4.25 -1.79
C LEU A 130 -17.74 4.51 -1.82
N LYS A 131 -18.58 3.53 -1.47
CA LYS A 131 -20.04 3.72 -1.36
C LYS A 131 -20.38 4.77 -0.30
N THR A 132 -19.63 4.81 0.80
CA THR A 132 -19.85 5.80 1.87
C THR A 132 -19.50 7.23 1.43
N THR A 133 -18.54 7.37 0.53
CA THR A 133 -18.11 8.67 -0.02
C THR A 133 -18.87 9.09 -1.28
N GLY A 134 -19.67 8.19 -1.86
CA GLY A 134 -20.38 8.42 -3.11
C GLY A 134 -19.45 8.50 -4.35
N VAL A 135 -18.21 8.08 -4.22
CA VAL A 135 -17.22 8.12 -5.29
C VAL A 135 -17.23 6.78 -6.04
N LYS A 136 -17.26 6.82 -7.36
CA LYS A 136 -17.22 5.60 -8.19
C LYS A 136 -15.79 5.10 -8.33
N SER A 137 -15.57 3.80 -8.10
CA SER A 137 -14.28 3.15 -8.31
C SER A 137 -13.75 3.35 -9.74
N ALA A 138 -12.48 3.70 -9.84
CA ALA A 138 -11.73 3.77 -11.08
C ALA A 138 -10.69 2.65 -11.20
N MET A 139 -10.79 1.62 -10.35
CA MET A 139 -9.93 0.45 -10.41
C MET A 139 -10.21 -0.38 -11.66
N PRO A 140 -9.18 -0.97 -12.28
CA PRO A 140 -9.37 -1.90 -13.38
C PRO A 140 -10.13 -3.15 -12.90
N ALA A 141 -10.83 -3.81 -13.82
CA ALA A 141 -11.32 -5.16 -13.55
C ALA A 141 -10.12 -6.09 -13.30
N ILE A 142 -10.29 -7.00 -12.37
CA ILE A 142 -9.33 -8.08 -12.16
C ILE A 142 -9.70 -9.16 -13.16
N SER A 143 -8.83 -9.42 -14.09
CA SER A 143 -8.99 -10.49 -15.11
C SER A 143 -8.33 -11.76 -14.62
#